data_b0786b80547d8f419e5e088c797c9094
#
_entry.id   b0786b80547d8f419e5e088c797c9094
#
_cell.length_a   1.000
_cell.length_b   1.000
_cell.length_c   1.000
_cell.angle_alpha   90.00
_cell.angle_beta   90.00
_cell.angle_gamma   90.00
#
_symmetry.space_group_name_H-M   'P 1'
#
loop_
_entity.id
_entity.type
_entity.pdbx_description
1 polymer ?
#
loop_
_entity_poly.entity_id
_entity_poly.type
_entity_poly.pdbx_seq_one_letter_code
_entity_poly.pdbx_strand_id
1 'polypeptide(L)'
;MKDAATRDAYGQTLVDIGANTDIVVLDSGVSDSTRTKKFGQAFPDRFFNMGIAEADMVCTAAGLATTGKIPFATSFACFLLGRTMDQVLVSMAYSNTNVTLAGTHCGLAVGEDGPSAQMIVDIAYTRAIPNMIVIQPADWEETVQATKALVDYEGPAYFRLGRPKVKGIFDSSYKFEIGKGRVVK
;
A
#
# COMPACT_ATOMS: atom_id res chain seq x y z
N MET A 1 12.11 9.54 -17.17
CA MET A 1 11.00 9.78 -16.20
C MET A 1 9.70 9.31 -16.84
N LYS A 2 8.82 8.63 -16.10
CA LYS A 2 7.60 8.00 -16.63
C LYS A 2 6.36 8.64 -15.99
N ASP A 3 5.47 9.18 -16.82
CA ASP A 3 4.18 9.69 -16.39
C ASP A 3 3.20 8.53 -16.17
N ALA A 4 2.84 8.25 -14.93
CA ALA A 4 1.94 7.15 -14.59
C ALA A 4 1.28 7.36 -13.20
N ALA A 5 0.27 6.56 -12.90
CA ALA A 5 -0.30 6.55 -11.56
C ALA A 5 0.59 5.73 -10.61
N THR A 6 0.70 6.18 -9.36
CA THR A 6 1.51 5.46 -8.36
C THR A 6 0.95 4.06 -8.07
N ARG A 7 -0.38 3.87 -8.10
CA ARG A 7 -0.98 2.52 -8.00
C ARG A 7 -0.55 1.57 -9.13
N ASP A 8 -0.31 2.09 -10.35
CA ASP A 8 0.13 1.27 -11.49
C ASP A 8 1.59 0.81 -11.28
N ALA A 9 2.44 1.69 -10.74
CA ALA A 9 3.82 1.36 -10.36
C ALA A 9 3.86 0.31 -9.26
N TYR A 10 3.04 0.49 -8.22
CA TYR A 10 2.89 -0.47 -7.12
C TYR A 10 2.51 -1.87 -7.63
N GLY A 11 1.40 -1.98 -8.36
CA GLY A 11 0.94 -3.28 -8.87
C GLY A 11 1.95 -3.98 -9.79
N GLN A 12 2.69 -3.22 -10.61
CA GLN A 12 3.76 -3.78 -11.43
C GLN A 12 4.94 -4.25 -10.58
N THR A 13 5.37 -3.44 -9.61
CA THR A 13 6.50 -3.78 -8.74
C THR A 13 6.24 -5.03 -7.91
N LEU A 14 5.02 -5.23 -7.41
CA LEU A 14 4.67 -6.46 -6.69
C LEU A 14 4.93 -7.72 -7.55
N VAL A 15 4.59 -7.67 -8.85
CA VAL A 15 4.86 -8.78 -9.77
C VAL A 15 6.37 -8.97 -9.96
N ASP A 16 7.11 -7.88 -10.17
CA ASP A 16 8.53 -7.91 -10.47
C ASP A 16 9.36 -8.51 -9.31
N ILE A 17 8.95 -8.24 -8.06
CA ILE A 17 9.66 -8.72 -6.86
C ILE A 17 9.10 -10.03 -6.32
N GLY A 18 7.91 -10.43 -6.74
CA GLY A 18 7.17 -11.57 -6.18
C GLY A 18 7.91 -12.90 -6.24
N ALA A 19 8.72 -13.14 -7.29
CA ALA A 19 9.46 -14.38 -7.45
C ALA A 19 10.56 -14.61 -6.40
N ASN A 20 11.11 -13.51 -5.85
CA ASN A 20 12.28 -13.53 -4.98
C ASN A 20 11.99 -13.08 -3.54
N THR A 21 10.71 -13.01 -3.16
CA THR A 21 10.31 -12.54 -1.83
C THR A 21 9.18 -13.41 -1.27
N ASP A 22 8.99 -13.36 0.05
CA ASP A 22 7.88 -14.00 0.76
C ASP A 22 6.62 -13.11 0.87
N ILE A 23 6.46 -12.15 -0.04
CA ILE A 23 5.28 -11.30 -0.06
C ILE A 23 4.01 -12.10 -0.33
N VAL A 24 2.96 -11.75 0.38
CA VAL A 24 1.57 -12.17 0.13
C VAL A 24 0.71 -10.91 -0.05
N VAL A 25 -0.25 -10.98 -0.95
CA VAL A 25 -1.10 -9.82 -1.25
C VAL A 25 -2.54 -10.16 -0.92
N LEU A 26 -3.15 -9.31 -0.10
CA LEU A 26 -4.57 -9.37 0.22
C LEU A 26 -5.29 -8.18 -0.42
N ASP A 27 -6.47 -8.40 -0.97
CA ASP A 27 -7.26 -7.34 -1.63
C ASP A 27 -8.74 -7.46 -1.23
N SER A 28 -9.40 -6.34 -0.97
CA SER A 28 -10.80 -6.31 -0.55
C SER A 28 -11.81 -6.36 -1.71
N GLY A 29 -11.50 -7.09 -2.77
CA GLY A 29 -12.40 -7.27 -3.91
C GLY A 29 -12.33 -6.17 -4.97
N VAL A 30 -11.28 -5.34 -4.95
CA VAL A 30 -11.08 -4.20 -5.87
C VAL A 30 -9.78 -4.30 -6.68
N SER A 31 -9.30 -5.51 -6.90
CA SER A 31 -7.96 -5.82 -7.44
C SER A 31 -7.68 -5.25 -8.84
N ASP A 32 -8.70 -5.06 -9.67
CA ASP A 32 -8.56 -4.36 -10.95
C ASP A 32 -8.18 -2.89 -10.75
N SER A 33 -8.83 -2.24 -9.80
CA SER A 33 -8.60 -0.81 -9.48
C SER A 33 -7.31 -0.57 -8.71
N THR A 34 -6.96 -1.45 -7.78
CA THR A 34 -5.73 -1.38 -6.98
C THR A 34 -4.49 -1.87 -7.73
N ARG A 35 -4.68 -2.56 -8.85
CA ARG A 35 -3.65 -3.20 -9.70
C ARG A 35 -3.03 -4.47 -9.12
N THR A 36 -3.55 -4.99 -8.02
CA THR A 36 -3.08 -6.25 -7.41
C THR A 36 -3.46 -7.50 -8.19
N LYS A 37 -4.45 -7.42 -9.10
CA LYS A 37 -4.88 -8.53 -9.96
C LYS A 37 -3.73 -9.18 -10.72
N LYS A 38 -2.78 -8.40 -11.20
CA LYS A 38 -1.60 -8.93 -11.92
C LYS A 38 -0.76 -9.84 -11.04
N PHE A 39 -0.59 -9.45 -9.76
CA PHE A 39 0.09 -10.30 -8.79
C PHE A 39 -0.66 -11.61 -8.57
N GLY A 40 -1.99 -11.56 -8.41
CA GLY A 40 -2.82 -12.74 -8.27
C GLY A 40 -2.77 -13.69 -9.47
N GLN A 41 -2.62 -13.15 -10.69
CA GLN A 41 -2.43 -13.95 -11.90
C GLN A 41 -1.06 -14.62 -11.97
N ALA A 42 0.00 -13.94 -11.51
CA ALA A 42 1.36 -14.45 -11.51
C ALA A 42 1.64 -15.41 -10.33
N PHE A 43 1.00 -15.16 -9.18
CA PHE A 43 1.23 -15.89 -7.93
C PHE A 43 -0.08 -16.23 -7.21
N PRO A 44 -0.93 -17.11 -7.77
CA PRO A 44 -2.28 -17.38 -7.26
C PRO A 44 -2.29 -17.91 -5.83
N ASP A 45 -1.29 -18.69 -5.43
CA ASP A 45 -1.19 -19.25 -4.07
C ASP A 45 -0.77 -18.23 -2.99
N ARG A 46 -0.44 -17.00 -3.41
CA ARG A 46 -0.02 -15.90 -2.53
C ARG A 46 -0.90 -14.65 -2.66
N PHE A 47 -2.03 -14.80 -3.34
CA PHE A 47 -3.03 -13.75 -3.51
C PHE A 47 -4.34 -14.15 -2.87
N PHE A 48 -4.85 -13.31 -1.97
CA PHE A 48 -6.09 -13.56 -1.25
C PHE A 48 -7.12 -12.46 -1.54
N ASN A 49 -8.19 -12.82 -2.24
CA ASN A 49 -9.33 -11.91 -2.39
C ASN A 49 -10.25 -12.08 -1.18
N MET A 50 -10.22 -11.11 -0.28
CA MET A 50 -10.97 -11.12 0.98
C MET A 50 -12.43 -10.68 0.82
N GLY A 51 -12.83 -10.22 -0.38
CA GLY A 51 -14.12 -9.58 -0.57
C GLY A 51 -14.23 -8.24 0.17
N ILE A 52 -15.45 -7.74 0.35
CA ILE A 52 -15.69 -6.45 1.05
C ILE A 52 -15.64 -6.69 2.58
N ALA A 53 -14.44 -7.00 3.07
CA ALA A 53 -14.19 -7.38 4.47
C ALA A 53 -12.84 -6.81 4.95
N GLU A 54 -12.67 -5.49 4.89
CA GLU A 54 -11.40 -4.83 5.17
C GLU A 54 -10.88 -5.08 6.59
N ALA A 55 -11.76 -5.18 7.59
CA ALA A 55 -11.38 -5.47 8.96
C ALA A 55 -10.79 -6.89 9.10
N ASP A 56 -11.43 -7.88 8.47
CA ASP A 56 -10.91 -9.25 8.40
C ASP A 56 -9.59 -9.31 7.63
N MET A 57 -9.49 -8.56 6.53
CA MET A 57 -8.26 -8.47 5.74
C MET A 57 -7.08 -7.98 6.57
N VAL A 58 -7.26 -6.93 7.38
CA VAL A 58 -6.18 -6.38 8.24
C VAL A 58 -5.80 -7.40 9.32
N CYS A 59 -6.77 -8.05 9.97
CA CYS A 59 -6.48 -9.08 10.97
C CYS A 59 -5.77 -10.30 10.35
N THR A 60 -6.22 -10.74 9.18
CA THR A 60 -5.59 -11.84 8.44
C THR A 60 -4.15 -11.50 8.04
N ALA A 61 -3.92 -10.27 7.54
CA ALA A 61 -2.58 -9.80 7.23
C ALA A 61 -1.68 -9.79 8.46
N ALA A 62 -2.17 -9.29 9.60
CA ALA A 62 -1.43 -9.31 10.86
C ALA A 62 -1.09 -10.75 11.29
N GLY A 63 -2.02 -11.69 11.16
CA GLY A 63 -1.78 -13.11 11.43
C GLY A 63 -0.73 -13.72 10.51
N LEU A 64 -0.79 -13.44 9.20
CA LEU A 64 0.20 -13.92 8.24
C LEU A 64 1.61 -13.37 8.53
N ALA A 65 1.70 -12.11 8.97
CA ALA A 65 2.99 -11.52 9.36
C ALA A 65 3.65 -12.28 10.50
N THR A 66 2.90 -12.83 11.46
CA THR A 66 3.45 -13.63 12.57
C THR A 66 4.02 -14.97 12.11
N THR A 67 3.71 -15.41 10.89
CA THR A 67 4.28 -16.64 10.29
C THR A 67 5.51 -16.37 9.43
N GLY A 68 6.04 -15.15 9.42
CA GLY A 68 7.21 -14.75 8.62
C GLY A 68 6.87 -14.34 7.19
N LYS A 69 5.58 -14.23 6.83
CA LYS A 69 5.17 -13.64 5.54
C LYS A 69 5.26 -12.13 5.58
N ILE A 70 5.31 -11.51 4.39
CA ILE A 70 5.35 -10.06 4.20
C ILE A 70 4.04 -9.62 3.54
N PRO A 71 2.98 -9.34 4.32
CA PRO A 71 1.67 -9.02 3.78
C PRO A 71 1.57 -7.59 3.26
N PHE A 72 1.02 -7.44 2.05
CA PHE A 72 0.52 -6.20 1.50
C PHE A 72 -1.01 -6.27 1.43
N ALA A 73 -1.70 -5.59 2.36
CA ALA A 73 -3.15 -5.52 2.41
C ALA A 73 -3.63 -4.26 1.65
N THR A 74 -4.37 -4.47 0.57
CA THR A 74 -4.67 -3.41 -0.41
C THR A 74 -6.17 -3.20 -0.57
N SER A 75 -6.58 -1.93 -0.51
CA SER A 75 -7.93 -1.45 -0.85
C SER A 75 -7.90 0.03 -1.22
N PHE A 76 -9.08 0.63 -1.46
CA PHE A 76 -9.19 2.09 -1.46
C PHE A 76 -8.93 2.63 -0.05
N ALA A 77 -8.19 3.71 0.06
CA ALA A 77 -7.79 4.26 1.35
C ALA A 77 -8.98 4.58 2.26
N CYS A 78 -10.10 5.08 1.70
CA CYS A 78 -11.31 5.38 2.46
C CYS A 78 -11.93 4.12 3.09
N PHE A 79 -11.91 2.98 2.42
CA PHE A 79 -12.42 1.72 2.96
C PHE A 79 -11.40 1.08 3.89
N LEU A 80 -10.14 1.03 3.45
CA LEU A 80 -9.05 0.42 4.20
C LEU A 80 -8.87 1.04 5.58
N LEU A 81 -8.79 2.36 5.68
CA LEU A 81 -8.61 3.05 6.96
C LEU A 81 -9.92 3.46 7.64
N GLY A 82 -10.94 3.83 6.85
CA GLY A 82 -12.21 4.26 7.40
C GLY A 82 -12.98 3.15 8.15
N ARG A 83 -12.71 1.89 7.82
CA ARG A 83 -13.41 0.73 8.41
C ARG A 83 -12.57 -0.09 9.38
N THR A 84 -11.26 0.17 9.49
CA THR A 84 -10.34 -0.76 10.16
C THR A 84 -9.44 -0.12 11.22
N MET A 85 -9.76 1.08 11.69
CA MET A 85 -8.90 1.81 12.63
C MET A 85 -8.56 1.00 13.88
N ASP A 86 -9.52 0.26 14.43
CA ASP A 86 -9.29 -0.59 15.60
C ASP A 86 -8.33 -1.75 15.28
N GLN A 87 -8.54 -2.44 14.16
CA GLN A 87 -7.68 -3.53 13.71
C GLN A 87 -6.26 -3.05 13.40
N VAL A 88 -6.14 -1.87 12.78
CA VAL A 88 -4.83 -1.23 12.51
C VAL A 88 -4.13 -0.88 13.83
N LEU A 89 -4.86 -0.29 14.79
CA LEU A 89 -4.29 0.09 16.07
C LEU A 89 -3.83 -1.13 16.88
N VAL A 90 -4.69 -2.15 17.01
CA VAL A 90 -4.47 -3.28 17.91
C VAL A 90 -3.67 -4.39 17.23
N SER A 91 -4.15 -4.89 16.07
CA SER A 91 -3.57 -6.08 15.43
C SER A 91 -2.26 -5.76 14.68
N MET A 92 -2.11 -4.52 14.20
CA MET A 92 -0.87 -4.13 13.51
C MET A 92 0.09 -3.33 14.40
N ALA A 93 -0.32 -2.12 14.81
CA ALA A 93 0.61 -1.16 15.39
C ALA A 93 1.00 -1.52 16.82
N TYR A 94 0.03 -1.87 17.67
CA TYR A 94 0.31 -2.31 19.05
C TYR A 94 1.15 -3.59 19.07
N SER A 95 0.79 -4.55 18.22
CA SER A 95 1.50 -5.83 18.10
C SER A 95 2.80 -5.71 17.28
N ASN A 96 3.07 -4.55 16.70
CA ASN A 96 4.23 -4.25 15.83
C ASN A 96 4.45 -5.29 14.73
N THR A 97 3.35 -5.71 14.06
CA THR A 97 3.40 -6.71 13.00
C THR A 97 3.90 -6.09 11.69
N ASN A 98 4.66 -6.86 10.92
CA ASN A 98 5.20 -6.43 9.63
C ASN A 98 4.13 -6.50 8.53
N VAL A 99 3.24 -5.51 8.49
CA VAL A 99 2.16 -5.39 7.51
C VAL A 99 2.24 -4.05 6.79
N THR A 100 2.17 -4.07 5.46
CA THR A 100 1.98 -2.87 4.66
C THR A 100 0.51 -2.72 4.27
N LEU A 101 -0.13 -1.64 4.73
CA LEU A 101 -1.44 -1.20 4.23
C LEU A 101 -1.25 -0.34 2.98
N ALA A 102 -1.57 -0.85 1.82
CA ALA A 102 -1.49 -0.10 0.57
C ALA A 102 -2.85 0.53 0.22
N GLY A 103 -3.05 1.78 0.67
CA GLY A 103 -4.25 2.55 0.38
C GLY A 103 -4.16 3.23 -0.98
N THR A 104 -5.00 2.82 -1.93
CA THR A 104 -5.11 3.48 -3.24
C THR A 104 -6.26 4.50 -3.24
N HIS A 105 -6.39 5.30 -4.31
CA HIS A 105 -7.45 6.32 -4.43
C HIS A 105 -7.46 7.34 -3.28
N CYS A 106 -6.26 7.72 -2.82
CA CYS A 106 -6.11 8.66 -1.71
C CYS A 106 -6.43 10.11 -2.12
N GLY A 107 -6.81 10.91 -1.14
CA GLY A 107 -7.09 12.34 -1.31
C GLY A 107 -8.37 12.61 -2.08
N LEU A 108 -8.39 13.71 -2.84
CA LEU A 108 -9.56 14.22 -3.55
C LEU A 108 -9.66 13.67 -4.98
N ALA A 109 -8.55 13.27 -5.58
CA ALA A 109 -8.45 12.92 -7.01
C ALA A 109 -8.87 11.48 -7.30
N VAL A 110 -10.05 11.09 -6.87
CA VAL A 110 -10.60 9.74 -7.01
C VAL A 110 -11.27 9.50 -8.37
N GLY A 111 -11.89 10.55 -8.95
CA GLY A 111 -12.61 10.48 -10.22
C GLY A 111 -14.07 10.08 -10.04
N GLU A 112 -14.56 9.18 -10.88
CA GLU A 112 -16.00 8.86 -11.03
C GLU A 112 -16.63 8.27 -9.77
N ASP A 113 -15.85 7.66 -8.89
CA ASP A 113 -16.35 7.09 -7.62
C ASP A 113 -16.89 8.19 -6.67
N GLY A 114 -16.48 9.44 -6.88
CA GLY A 114 -17.04 10.59 -6.20
C GLY A 114 -16.63 10.73 -4.72
N PRO A 115 -17.32 11.65 -3.99
CA PRO A 115 -16.89 12.07 -2.65
C PRO A 115 -16.93 10.96 -1.60
N SER A 116 -17.77 9.94 -1.76
CA SER A 116 -17.86 8.82 -0.83
C SER A 116 -16.60 7.91 -0.83
N ALA A 117 -15.79 7.99 -1.89
CA ALA A 117 -14.54 7.25 -2.01
C ALA A 117 -13.29 8.12 -1.77
N GLN A 118 -13.46 9.43 -1.53
CA GLN A 118 -12.35 10.33 -1.21
C GLN A 118 -11.84 10.09 0.21
N MET A 119 -10.51 10.07 0.38
CA MET A 119 -9.87 9.90 1.68
C MET A 119 -8.97 11.10 1.99
N ILE A 120 -9.39 11.93 2.92
CA ILE A 120 -8.72 13.20 3.26
C ILE A 120 -8.08 13.19 4.65
N VAL A 121 -8.30 12.16 5.46
CA VAL A 121 -7.84 12.09 6.86
C VAL A 121 -6.87 10.93 7.12
N ASP A 122 -6.51 10.17 6.10
CA ASP A 122 -5.67 8.98 6.18
C ASP A 122 -4.28 9.25 6.79
N ILE A 123 -3.63 10.33 6.37
CA ILE A 123 -2.34 10.76 6.94
C ILE A 123 -2.51 11.14 8.41
N ALA A 124 -3.59 11.87 8.76
CA ALA A 124 -3.85 12.25 10.14
C ALA A 124 -4.05 11.01 11.04
N TYR A 125 -4.82 10.03 10.57
CA TYR A 125 -5.06 8.79 11.28
C TYR A 125 -3.78 8.00 11.51
N THR A 126 -3.04 7.71 10.43
CA THR A 126 -1.88 6.84 10.50
C THR A 126 -0.70 7.48 11.23
N ARG A 127 -0.53 8.80 11.14
CA ARG A 127 0.49 9.52 11.92
C ARG A 127 0.20 9.62 13.42
N ALA A 128 -1.05 9.45 13.83
CA ALA A 128 -1.42 9.43 15.25
C ALA A 128 -1.15 8.07 15.91
N ILE A 129 -0.93 7.01 15.12
CA ILE A 129 -0.72 5.65 15.61
C ILE A 129 0.77 5.41 15.88
N PRO A 130 1.18 5.03 17.10
CA PRO A 130 2.56 4.66 17.40
C PRO A 130 3.06 3.50 16.51
N ASN A 131 4.35 3.48 16.23
CA ASN A 131 5.06 2.51 15.40
C ASN A 131 4.72 2.56 13.89
N MET A 132 3.65 3.21 13.48
CA MET A 132 3.24 3.31 12.09
C MET A 132 4.13 4.26 11.30
N ILE A 133 4.72 3.79 10.21
CA ILE A 133 5.32 4.69 9.22
C ILE A 133 4.32 5.01 8.11
N VAL A 134 4.44 6.23 7.54
CA VAL A 134 3.59 6.71 6.46
C VAL A 134 4.46 7.10 5.28
N ILE A 135 4.24 6.46 4.13
CA ILE A 135 4.99 6.72 2.90
C ILE A 135 4.01 7.15 1.81
N GLN A 136 4.29 8.30 1.19
CA GLN A 136 3.57 8.77 0.00
C GLN A 136 4.58 9.08 -1.11
N PRO A 137 4.72 8.20 -2.11
CA PRO A 137 5.60 8.43 -3.23
C PRO A 137 5.02 9.48 -4.17
N ALA A 138 5.91 10.30 -4.78
CA ALA A 138 5.52 11.37 -5.68
C ALA A 138 5.24 10.88 -7.11
N ASP A 139 5.96 9.84 -7.57
CA ASP A 139 5.89 9.38 -8.96
C ASP A 139 6.12 7.85 -9.11
N TRP A 140 6.28 7.41 -10.35
CA TRP A 140 6.54 6.02 -10.69
C TRP A 140 7.82 5.48 -10.04
N GLU A 141 8.94 6.18 -10.21
CA GLU A 141 10.24 5.69 -9.76
C GLU A 141 10.32 5.59 -8.23
N GLU A 142 9.84 6.63 -7.55
CA GLU A 142 9.77 6.62 -6.10
C GLU A 142 8.84 5.52 -5.58
N THR A 143 7.71 5.27 -6.26
CA THR A 143 6.81 4.16 -5.89
C THR A 143 7.49 2.81 -6.02
N VAL A 144 8.22 2.57 -7.13
CA VAL A 144 8.96 1.32 -7.33
C VAL A 144 9.96 1.09 -6.21
N GLN A 145 10.76 2.11 -5.90
CA GLN A 145 11.79 1.98 -4.86
C GLN A 145 11.20 1.87 -3.46
N ALA A 146 10.15 2.63 -3.15
CA ALA A 146 9.44 2.54 -1.88
C ALA A 146 8.79 1.16 -1.68
N THR A 147 8.18 0.59 -2.73
CA THR A 147 7.61 -0.76 -2.66
C THR A 147 8.67 -1.81 -2.33
N LYS A 148 9.86 -1.72 -2.96
CA LYS A 148 10.99 -2.60 -2.65
C LYS A 148 11.50 -2.41 -1.22
N ALA A 149 11.66 -1.15 -0.78
CA ALA A 149 12.11 -0.84 0.58
C ALA A 149 11.16 -1.35 1.67
N LEU A 150 9.84 -1.40 1.37
CA LEU A 150 8.84 -1.94 2.29
C LEU A 150 8.93 -3.47 2.46
N VAL A 151 9.55 -4.20 1.54
CA VAL A 151 9.82 -5.64 1.72
C VAL A 151 10.86 -5.88 2.80
N ASP A 152 11.85 -4.98 2.88
CA ASP A 152 12.96 -5.08 3.84
C ASP A 152 12.66 -4.34 5.16
N TYR A 153 11.56 -3.60 5.23
CA TYR A 153 11.17 -2.87 6.43
C TYR A 153 10.43 -3.77 7.41
N GLU A 154 10.87 -3.79 8.66
CA GLU A 154 10.21 -4.52 9.73
C GLU A 154 9.32 -3.57 10.55
N GLY A 155 8.02 -3.77 10.49
CA GLY A 155 7.02 -3.00 11.23
C GLY A 155 5.81 -2.60 10.41
N PRO A 156 4.81 -1.95 11.05
CA PRO A 156 3.58 -1.54 10.38
C PRO A 156 3.80 -0.30 9.50
N ALA A 157 3.29 -0.36 8.27
CA ALA A 157 3.43 0.71 7.30
C ALA A 157 2.09 1.07 6.62
N TYR A 158 1.87 2.35 6.38
CA TYR A 158 0.83 2.84 5.49
C TYR A 158 1.46 3.40 4.21
N PHE A 159 1.13 2.78 3.09
CA PHE A 159 1.61 3.15 1.77
C PHE A 159 0.50 3.83 0.97
N ARG A 160 0.62 5.14 0.79
CA ARG A 160 -0.41 6.01 0.24
C ARG A 160 -0.24 6.20 -1.26
N LEU A 161 -1.22 5.73 -2.05
CA LEU A 161 -1.14 5.67 -3.51
C LEU A 161 -2.29 6.42 -4.18
N GLY A 162 -1.96 7.14 -5.26
CA GLY A 162 -2.94 7.89 -6.06
C GLY A 162 -3.52 7.11 -7.24
N ARG A 163 -4.75 7.48 -7.65
CA ARG A 163 -5.41 6.99 -8.87
C ARG A 163 -4.95 7.73 -10.14
N PRO A 164 -4.84 9.08 -10.13
CA PRO A 164 -4.46 9.82 -11.33
C PRO A 164 -3.03 9.56 -11.76
N LYS A 165 -2.78 9.76 -13.04
CA LYS A 165 -1.40 9.87 -13.53
C LYS A 165 -0.75 11.12 -12.98
N VAL A 166 0.49 11.00 -12.56
CA VAL A 166 1.37 12.10 -12.14
C VAL A 166 2.56 12.17 -13.08
N LYS A 167 3.18 13.35 -13.16
CA LYS A 167 4.42 13.52 -13.94
C LYS A 167 5.56 12.78 -13.26
N GLY A 168 6.43 12.15 -14.07
CA GLY A 168 7.69 11.60 -13.59
C GLY A 168 8.64 12.71 -13.19
N ILE A 169 9.11 12.68 -11.96
CA ILE A 169 10.02 13.67 -11.35
C ILE A 169 11.42 13.06 -11.22
N PHE A 170 11.47 11.77 -10.88
CA PHE A 170 12.70 11.03 -10.63
C PHE A 170 13.05 10.10 -11.79
N ASP A 171 14.33 9.84 -11.95
CA ASP A 171 14.87 8.83 -12.85
C ASP A 171 15.57 7.70 -12.07
N SER A 172 16.16 6.75 -12.76
CA SER A 172 16.82 5.58 -12.17
C SER A 172 18.04 5.90 -11.28
N SER A 173 18.54 7.14 -11.28
CA SER A 173 19.60 7.57 -10.38
C SER A 173 19.10 7.97 -8.98
N TYR A 174 17.77 8.19 -8.84
CA TYR A 174 17.14 8.48 -7.56
C TYR A 174 17.35 7.32 -6.58
N LYS A 175 17.54 7.65 -5.31
CA LYS A 175 17.61 6.67 -4.23
C LYS A 175 16.60 7.05 -3.16
N PHE A 176 15.64 6.18 -2.97
CA PHE A 176 14.65 6.29 -1.91
C PHE A 176 15.21 5.75 -0.60
N GLU A 177 14.95 6.46 0.49
CA GLU A 177 15.26 6.02 1.84
C GLU A 177 14.06 6.30 2.75
N ILE A 178 13.59 5.30 3.51
CA ILE A 178 12.51 5.47 4.50
C ILE A 178 12.94 6.50 5.54
N GLY A 179 12.04 7.43 5.84
CA GLY A 179 12.28 8.51 6.80
C GLY A 179 12.95 9.77 6.24
N LYS A 180 13.34 9.77 4.95
CA LYS A 180 13.92 10.94 4.29
C LYS A 180 12.99 11.50 3.23
N GLY A 181 12.64 12.78 3.37
CA GLY A 181 11.96 13.54 2.32
C GLY A 181 12.97 14.24 1.42
N ARG A 182 12.60 14.47 0.14
CA ARG A 182 13.42 15.19 -0.81
C ARG A 182 12.73 16.47 -1.29
N VAL A 183 13.45 17.58 -1.25
CA VAL A 183 13.00 18.84 -1.85
C VAL A 183 13.32 18.79 -3.34
N VAL A 184 12.29 18.93 -4.17
CA VAL A 184 12.38 19.04 -5.62
C VAL A 184 12.13 20.49 -5.99
N LYS A 185 13.06 21.11 -6.76
CA LYS A 185 12.93 22.48 -7.22
C LYS A 185 12.27 22.54 -8.59
#